data_f60bbe68b4f0e2255661ceb25dbc80a4
#
_entry.id   f60bbe68b4f0e2255661ceb25dbc80a4
#
_cell.length_a   1.000
_cell.length_b   1.000
_cell.length_c   1.000
_cell.angle_alpha   90.00
_cell.angle_beta   90.00
_cell.angle_gamma   90.00
#
_symmetry.space_group_name_H-M   'P 1'
#
loop_
_entity.id
_entity.type
_entity.pdbx_description
1 polymer ?
#
loop_
_entity_poly.entity_id
_entity_poly.type
_entity_poly.pdbx_seq_one_letter_code
_entity_poly.pdbx_strand_id
1 'polypeptide(L)'
;LPIRDPEILSFIKKIDTNNFFFKSLQDLTIRERFLKEYFKWIQTSKLNKLHGIKKFKHLSYVHGTSQSFDFFYAENNKRRFRCFKGDFFYHALSWKRNYRFSYLDNDNIRKNDAVIISIPFSDNGFLHDKTLEVLEKCDLLEVPVMIDLSYYNLVKELNFNLNRPSIKSITFSLSKSFYPLDRLRVGIRCKKEFTDDPIDIFNSFDMFNKAGASLGLKIIKKFSPDHNQIKFGKKQHEICSKFDLEPSKCVIFGLGDERFKRFNRGARWNRVCLSPLLTK
;
A
#
# COMPACT_ATOMS: atom_id res chain seq x y z
N LEU A 1 -3.63 -11.26 5.48
CA LEU A 1 -3.92 -10.87 6.87
C LEU A 1 -2.87 -9.87 7.35
N PRO A 2 -3.22 -8.90 8.21
CA PRO A 2 -2.24 -8.02 8.85
C PRO A 2 -1.42 -8.77 9.90
N ILE A 3 -0.24 -8.25 10.24
CA ILE A 3 0.54 -8.75 11.37
C ILE A 3 -0.13 -8.29 12.67
N ARG A 4 -0.34 -9.22 13.61
CA ARG A 4 -0.90 -8.94 14.95
C ARG A 4 0.23 -8.82 15.97
N ASP A 5 1.10 -7.84 15.79
CA ASP A 5 2.26 -7.65 16.66
C ASP A 5 1.86 -7.40 18.12
N PRO A 6 2.27 -8.27 19.07
CA PRO A 6 1.93 -8.11 20.50
C PRO A 6 2.45 -6.80 21.11
N GLU A 7 3.58 -6.28 20.63
CA GLU A 7 4.15 -5.02 21.14
C GLU A 7 3.27 -3.82 20.71
N ILE A 8 2.83 -3.80 19.45
CA ILE A 8 1.92 -2.77 18.96
C ILE A 8 0.59 -2.84 19.70
N LEU A 9 0.05 -4.06 19.88
CA LEU A 9 -1.19 -4.26 20.64
C LEU A 9 -1.06 -3.82 22.10
N SER A 10 0.05 -4.13 22.77
CA SER A 10 0.33 -3.68 24.13
C SER A 10 0.45 -2.16 24.23
N PHE A 11 1.11 -1.53 23.24
CA PHE A 11 1.18 -0.07 23.17
C PHE A 11 -0.21 0.56 23.04
N ILE A 12 -1.06 0.02 22.18
CA ILE A 12 -2.43 0.53 21.97
C ILE A 12 -3.31 0.34 23.20
N LYS A 13 -3.22 -0.82 23.88
CA LYS A 13 -3.98 -1.09 25.13
C LYS A 13 -3.69 -0.11 26.26
N LYS A 14 -2.50 0.52 26.26
CA LYS A 14 -2.13 1.55 27.25
C LYS A 14 -2.75 2.93 26.96
N ILE A 15 -3.38 3.12 25.83
CA ILE A 15 -4.05 4.38 25.47
C ILE A 15 -5.41 4.40 26.18
N ASP A 16 -5.64 5.42 27.00
CA ASP A 16 -6.98 5.70 27.55
C ASP A 16 -7.97 5.97 26.40
N THR A 17 -8.79 4.99 26.11
CA THR A 17 -9.62 4.97 24.90
C THR A 17 -10.64 6.12 24.87
N ASN A 18 -11.29 6.41 26.01
CA ASN A 18 -12.33 7.44 26.07
C ASN A 18 -11.74 8.82 25.87
N ASN A 19 -10.77 9.19 26.68
CA ASN A 19 -10.09 10.49 26.61
C ASN A 19 -9.41 10.69 25.23
N PHE A 20 -8.77 9.64 24.70
CA PHE A 20 -8.13 9.66 23.39
C PHE A 20 -9.14 9.94 22.27
N PHE A 21 -10.28 9.25 22.28
CA PHE A 21 -11.30 9.38 21.24
C PHE A 21 -11.84 10.81 21.18
N PHE A 22 -12.31 11.35 22.32
CA PHE A 22 -12.86 12.71 22.37
C PHE A 22 -11.82 13.78 22.02
N LYS A 23 -10.60 13.69 22.54
CA LYS A 23 -9.51 14.60 22.16
C LYS A 23 -9.19 14.55 20.67
N SER A 24 -9.26 13.37 20.07
CA SER A 24 -9.02 13.22 18.62
C SER A 24 -10.10 13.93 17.78
N LEU A 25 -11.37 13.87 18.19
CA LEU A 25 -12.46 14.55 17.49
C LEU A 25 -12.34 16.08 17.56
N GLN A 26 -11.85 16.61 18.68
CA GLN A 26 -11.67 18.04 18.89
C GLN A 26 -10.40 18.62 18.25
N ASP A 27 -9.47 17.77 17.83
CA ASP A 27 -8.19 18.20 17.27
C ASP A 27 -8.36 18.65 15.81
N LEU A 28 -8.43 19.96 15.60
CA LEU A 28 -8.56 20.57 14.27
C LEU A 28 -7.27 20.48 13.44
N THR A 29 -6.13 20.20 14.06
CA THR A 29 -4.82 20.16 13.39
C THR A 29 -4.37 18.73 13.04
N ILE A 30 -5.13 17.71 13.46
CA ILE A 30 -4.70 16.31 13.36
C ILE A 30 -4.45 15.89 11.92
N ARG A 31 -5.24 16.36 10.94
CA ARG A 31 -5.06 16.04 9.53
C ARG A 31 -3.67 16.44 9.05
N GLU A 32 -3.34 17.71 9.20
CA GLU A 32 -2.07 18.26 8.69
C GLU A 32 -0.87 17.62 9.37
N ARG A 33 -0.92 17.47 10.70
CA ARG A 33 0.14 16.81 11.47
C ARG A 33 0.32 15.36 11.04
N PHE A 34 -0.77 14.60 10.90
CA PHE A 34 -0.69 13.21 10.48
C PHE A 34 -0.11 13.07 9.07
N LEU A 35 -0.61 13.84 8.11
CA LEU A 35 -0.15 13.79 6.72
C LEU A 35 1.34 14.14 6.61
N LYS A 36 1.75 15.24 7.23
CA LYS A 36 3.14 15.69 7.25
C LYS A 36 4.08 14.67 7.90
N GLU A 37 3.72 14.21 9.10
CA GLU A 37 4.56 13.26 9.85
C GLU A 37 4.59 11.88 9.18
N TYR A 38 3.47 11.39 8.63
CA TYR A 38 3.46 10.11 7.93
C TYR A 38 4.31 10.16 6.66
N PHE A 39 4.19 11.22 5.86
CA PHE A 39 4.98 11.39 4.66
C PHE A 39 6.49 11.51 4.95
N LYS A 40 6.85 12.21 6.03
CA LYS A 40 8.23 12.27 6.53
C LYS A 40 8.71 10.90 7.02
N TRP A 41 7.89 10.21 7.81
CA TRP A 41 8.21 8.92 8.39
C TRP A 41 8.50 7.85 7.33
N ILE A 42 7.72 7.77 6.23
CA ILE A 42 8.00 6.87 5.10
C ILE A 42 9.44 7.02 4.61
N GLN A 43 9.94 8.25 4.56
CA GLN A 43 11.27 8.58 4.05
C GLN A 43 12.40 8.27 5.03
N THR A 44 12.09 7.90 6.28
CA THR A 44 13.09 7.49 7.29
C THR A 44 13.45 6.01 7.20
N SER A 45 12.86 5.24 6.28
CA SER A 45 13.23 3.84 6.08
C SER A 45 14.71 3.71 5.76
N LYS A 46 15.38 2.78 6.41
CA LYS A 46 16.78 2.39 6.15
C LYS A 46 16.87 1.20 5.20
N LEU A 47 15.78 0.46 5.07
CA LEU A 47 15.71 -0.76 4.24
C LEU A 47 15.18 -0.48 2.83
N ASN A 48 14.47 0.65 2.64
CA ASN A 48 13.80 0.95 1.39
C ASN A 48 14.09 2.38 0.93
N LYS A 49 14.16 2.60 -0.38
CA LYS A 49 14.42 3.90 -0.98
C LYS A 49 13.44 4.18 -2.13
N LEU A 50 12.74 5.31 -2.03
CA LEU A 50 11.83 5.81 -3.05
C LEU A 50 12.37 7.12 -3.61
N HIS A 51 13.01 7.07 -4.78
CA HIS A 51 13.53 8.27 -5.43
C HIS A 51 12.39 9.11 -6.01
N GLY A 52 12.48 10.43 -5.89
CA GLY A 52 11.49 11.34 -6.43
C GLY A 52 10.19 11.47 -5.62
N ILE A 53 10.08 10.80 -4.45
CA ILE A 53 8.88 10.87 -3.59
C ILE A 53 8.51 12.32 -3.22
N LYS A 54 9.49 13.20 -3.02
CA LYS A 54 9.27 14.62 -2.66
C LYS A 54 8.52 15.43 -3.72
N LYS A 55 8.34 14.91 -4.94
CA LYS A 55 7.51 15.54 -5.98
C LYS A 55 6.01 15.38 -5.73
N PHE A 56 5.61 14.44 -4.88
CA PHE A 56 4.22 14.17 -4.53
C PHE A 56 3.81 15.02 -3.33
N LYS A 57 3.55 16.30 -3.54
CA LYS A 57 3.35 17.32 -2.51
C LYS A 57 1.93 17.43 -1.99
N HIS A 58 0.95 16.98 -2.77
CA HIS A 58 -0.46 17.05 -2.41
C HIS A 58 -0.87 15.79 -1.66
N LEU A 59 -1.01 15.92 -0.35
CA LEU A 59 -1.25 14.81 0.57
C LEU A 59 -2.71 14.84 1.04
N SER A 60 -3.37 13.67 0.99
CA SER A 60 -4.74 13.51 1.48
C SER A 60 -4.84 12.27 2.34
N TYR A 61 -5.58 12.35 3.46
CA TYR A 61 -5.97 11.18 4.23
C TYR A 61 -6.92 10.30 3.41
N VAL A 62 -6.75 8.98 3.51
CA VAL A 62 -7.65 8.02 2.88
C VAL A 62 -8.02 6.89 3.86
N HIS A 63 -9.23 6.37 3.72
CA HIS A 63 -9.73 5.21 4.46
C HIS A 63 -9.12 3.89 3.92
N GLY A 64 -7.78 3.81 3.97
CA GLY A 64 -7.00 2.78 3.30
C GLY A 64 -6.89 3.02 1.79
N THR A 65 -5.97 2.30 1.15
CA THR A 65 -5.62 2.52 -0.26
C THR A 65 -6.77 2.23 -1.24
N SER A 66 -7.75 1.40 -0.87
CA SER A 66 -8.92 1.12 -1.72
C SER A 66 -9.71 2.39 -2.08
N GLN A 67 -9.82 3.36 -1.17
CA GLN A 67 -10.42 4.65 -1.50
C GLN A 67 -9.64 5.39 -2.59
N SER A 68 -8.30 5.37 -2.53
CA SER A 68 -7.48 5.95 -3.60
C SER A 68 -7.71 5.27 -4.94
N PHE A 69 -7.90 3.94 -4.95
CA PHE A 69 -8.20 3.19 -6.17
C PHE A 69 -9.54 3.59 -6.76
N ASP A 70 -10.60 3.64 -5.95
CA ASP A 70 -11.95 3.97 -6.43
C ASP A 70 -12.00 5.35 -7.09
N PHE A 71 -11.30 6.33 -6.52
CA PHE A 71 -11.24 7.66 -7.12
C PHE A 71 -10.33 7.71 -8.35
N PHE A 72 -9.23 6.96 -8.39
CA PHE A 72 -8.45 6.83 -9.60
C PHE A 72 -9.27 6.19 -10.73
N TYR A 73 -10.13 5.22 -10.43
CA TYR A 73 -11.04 4.63 -11.40
C TYR A 73 -12.07 5.64 -11.88
N ALA A 74 -12.70 6.37 -10.97
CA ALA A 74 -13.69 7.38 -11.31
C ALA A 74 -13.10 8.49 -12.20
N GLU A 75 -11.91 8.99 -11.86
CA GLU A 75 -11.18 10.00 -12.63
C GLU A 75 -10.82 9.51 -14.04
N ASN A 76 -10.58 8.23 -14.21
CA ASN A 76 -10.17 7.60 -15.47
C ASN A 76 -11.26 6.71 -16.09
N ASN A 77 -12.54 6.91 -15.80
CA ASN A 77 -13.64 6.01 -16.16
C ASN A 77 -13.84 5.79 -17.66
N LYS A 78 -13.38 6.71 -18.51
CA LYS A 78 -13.39 6.58 -19.98
C LYS A 78 -12.23 5.75 -20.52
N ARG A 79 -11.23 5.42 -19.68
CA ARG A 79 -10.04 4.65 -20.05
C ARG A 79 -10.25 3.16 -19.81
N ARG A 80 -9.42 2.31 -20.42
CA ARG A 80 -9.35 0.89 -20.12
C ARG A 80 -8.39 0.66 -18.95
N PHE A 81 -8.85 0.01 -17.89
CA PHE A 81 -8.06 -0.23 -16.69
C PHE A 81 -7.17 -1.45 -16.82
N ARG A 82 -5.95 -1.34 -16.28
CA ARG A 82 -4.92 -2.34 -16.38
C ARG A 82 -4.22 -2.56 -15.05
N CYS A 83 -3.98 -3.82 -14.71
CA CYS A 83 -3.06 -4.28 -13.68
C CYS A 83 -2.43 -5.62 -14.10
N PHE A 84 -1.38 -6.07 -13.43
CA PHE A 84 -0.82 -7.40 -13.66
C PHE A 84 -1.72 -8.51 -13.10
N LYS A 85 -1.67 -9.72 -13.69
CA LYS A 85 -2.23 -10.93 -13.08
C LYS A 85 -1.54 -11.18 -11.73
N GLY A 86 -2.30 -11.62 -10.72
CA GLY A 86 -1.78 -11.83 -9.37
C GLY A 86 -1.69 -10.57 -8.52
N ASP A 87 -1.95 -9.40 -9.06
CA ASP A 87 -2.05 -8.18 -8.27
C ASP A 87 -3.27 -8.19 -7.34
N PHE A 88 -3.49 -7.12 -6.60
CA PHE A 88 -4.55 -7.07 -5.62
C PHE A 88 -5.91 -7.35 -6.28
N PHE A 89 -6.56 -8.42 -5.81
CA PHE A 89 -7.80 -8.97 -6.37
C PHE A 89 -8.92 -7.91 -6.54
N TYR A 90 -8.94 -6.89 -5.70
CA TYR A 90 -9.89 -5.79 -5.77
C TYR A 90 -9.88 -5.07 -7.13
N HIS A 91 -8.72 -4.90 -7.75
CA HIS A 91 -8.60 -4.24 -9.05
C HIS A 91 -9.42 -4.96 -10.12
N ALA A 92 -9.23 -6.28 -10.27
CA ALA A 92 -9.94 -7.06 -11.28
C ALA A 92 -11.45 -7.16 -11.02
N LEU A 93 -11.88 -7.23 -9.75
CA LEU A 93 -13.30 -7.30 -9.41
C LEU A 93 -14.02 -5.97 -9.60
N SER A 94 -13.45 -4.88 -9.10
CA SER A 94 -14.08 -3.55 -9.17
C SER A 94 -14.26 -3.11 -10.61
N TRP A 95 -13.29 -3.39 -11.45
CA TRP A 95 -13.32 -2.92 -12.83
C TRP A 95 -14.15 -3.80 -13.77
N LYS A 96 -14.14 -5.10 -13.58
CA LYS A 96 -14.96 -6.03 -14.38
C LYS A 96 -16.45 -5.73 -14.32
N ARG A 97 -16.92 -5.07 -13.27
CA ARG A 97 -18.34 -4.76 -13.09
C ARG A 97 -18.80 -3.54 -13.88
N ASN A 98 -17.97 -2.49 -13.95
CA ASN A 98 -18.42 -1.18 -14.39
C ASN A 98 -17.55 -0.55 -15.47
N TYR A 99 -16.34 -1.07 -15.72
CA TYR A 99 -15.36 -0.43 -16.58
C TYR A 99 -14.71 -1.41 -17.56
N ARG A 100 -14.18 -0.90 -18.66
CA ARG A 100 -13.34 -1.68 -19.57
C ARG A 100 -12.08 -2.10 -18.82
N PHE A 101 -11.73 -3.37 -18.88
CA PHE A 101 -10.60 -3.94 -18.15
C PHE A 101 -9.86 -5.00 -18.98
N SER A 102 -8.52 -5.03 -18.87
CA SER A 102 -7.67 -6.13 -19.35
C SER A 102 -6.41 -6.20 -18.51
N TYR A 103 -5.91 -7.41 -18.22
CA TYR A 103 -4.62 -7.57 -17.57
C TYR A 103 -3.49 -7.07 -18.48
N LEU A 104 -2.43 -6.51 -17.88
CA LEU A 104 -1.19 -6.12 -18.58
C LEU A 104 -0.50 -7.29 -19.29
N ASP A 105 -0.76 -8.50 -18.82
CA ASP A 105 -0.23 -9.74 -19.38
C ASP A 105 -0.93 -10.16 -20.68
N ASN A 106 -2.11 -9.63 -20.98
CA ASN A 106 -2.92 -10.09 -22.10
C ASN A 106 -2.61 -9.38 -23.43
N ASP A 107 -2.32 -8.07 -23.36
CA ASP A 107 -2.07 -7.25 -24.56
C ASP A 107 -1.27 -5.98 -24.22
N ASN A 108 -0.81 -5.30 -25.26
CA ASN A 108 0.00 -4.08 -25.12
C ASN A 108 -0.79 -2.91 -24.53
N ILE A 109 -0.05 -1.99 -23.88
CA ILE A 109 -0.57 -0.71 -23.39
C ILE A 109 -0.94 0.16 -24.58
N ARG A 110 -2.06 0.89 -24.46
CA ARG A 110 -2.60 1.84 -25.43
C ARG A 110 -2.78 3.21 -24.78
N LYS A 111 -2.76 4.27 -25.57
CA LYS A 111 -2.91 5.67 -25.10
C LYS A 111 -4.16 5.87 -24.22
N ASN A 112 -5.23 5.11 -24.45
CA ASN A 112 -6.48 5.18 -23.68
C ASN A 112 -6.56 4.15 -22.55
N ASP A 113 -5.43 3.74 -21.97
CA ASP A 113 -5.36 2.90 -20.77
C ASP A 113 -5.16 3.77 -19.52
N ALA A 114 -5.44 3.19 -18.36
CA ALA A 114 -5.06 3.68 -17.04
C ALA A 114 -4.54 2.49 -16.21
N VAL A 115 -3.44 2.65 -15.51
CA VAL A 115 -2.69 1.53 -14.92
C VAL A 115 -2.59 1.69 -13.41
N ILE A 116 -2.80 0.60 -12.66
CA ILE A 116 -2.37 0.49 -11.26
C ILE A 116 -1.33 -0.61 -11.14
N ILE A 117 -0.27 -0.34 -10.41
CA ILE A 117 0.82 -1.29 -10.12
C ILE A 117 1.08 -1.30 -8.62
N SER A 118 0.99 -2.47 -7.99
CA SER A 118 1.44 -2.64 -6.61
C SER A 118 2.96 -2.79 -6.54
N ILE A 119 3.58 -1.99 -5.69
CA ILE A 119 5.03 -2.04 -5.41
C ILE A 119 5.23 -2.04 -3.89
N PRO A 120 5.69 -3.14 -3.27
CA PRO A 120 6.02 -4.42 -3.91
C PRO A 120 4.80 -5.11 -4.52
N PHE A 121 5.04 -5.91 -5.54
CA PHE A 121 4.00 -6.66 -6.25
C PHE A 121 3.29 -7.64 -5.32
N SER A 122 1.96 -7.63 -5.33
CA SER A 122 1.19 -8.33 -4.31
C SER A 122 1.21 -9.86 -4.45
N ASP A 123 1.65 -10.41 -5.58
CA ASP A 123 1.78 -11.86 -5.76
C ASP A 123 3.02 -12.44 -5.07
N ASN A 124 4.18 -11.78 -5.16
CA ASN A 124 5.44 -12.31 -4.66
C ASN A 124 6.19 -11.43 -3.66
N GLY A 125 5.78 -10.17 -3.48
CA GLY A 125 6.46 -9.21 -2.59
C GLY A 125 7.78 -8.66 -3.14
N PHE A 126 8.06 -8.85 -4.43
CA PHE A 126 9.16 -8.23 -5.17
C PHE A 126 8.64 -7.12 -6.10
N LEU A 127 9.47 -6.66 -7.01
CA LEU A 127 9.04 -5.88 -8.16
C LEU A 127 8.59 -6.87 -9.25
N HIS A 128 7.46 -6.63 -9.91
CA HIS A 128 7.07 -7.45 -11.07
C HIS A 128 8.05 -7.23 -12.22
N ASP A 129 8.48 -8.31 -12.89
CA ASP A 129 9.56 -8.31 -13.88
C ASP A 129 9.33 -7.27 -15.00
N LYS A 130 8.09 -7.09 -15.44
CA LYS A 130 7.71 -6.14 -16.51
C LYS A 130 7.40 -4.72 -16.01
N THR A 131 7.59 -4.42 -14.72
CA THR A 131 7.18 -3.10 -14.17
C THR A 131 7.86 -1.95 -14.89
N LEU A 132 9.16 -2.02 -15.12
CA LEU A 132 9.92 -0.92 -15.75
C LEU A 132 9.51 -0.74 -17.21
N GLU A 133 9.38 -1.82 -17.98
CA GLU A 133 8.91 -1.80 -19.36
C GLU A 133 7.51 -1.17 -19.48
N VAL A 134 6.59 -1.57 -18.58
CA VAL A 134 5.23 -1.02 -18.54
C VAL A 134 5.26 0.48 -18.26
N LEU A 135 6.07 0.92 -17.30
CA LEU A 135 6.19 2.34 -16.96
C LEU A 135 6.81 3.16 -18.09
N GLU A 136 7.79 2.63 -18.82
CA GLU A 136 8.37 3.27 -20.00
C GLU A 136 7.32 3.47 -21.10
N LYS A 137 6.51 2.46 -21.37
CA LYS A 137 5.38 2.57 -22.31
C LYS A 137 4.33 3.58 -21.83
N CYS A 138 4.03 3.61 -20.52
CA CYS A 138 3.11 4.60 -19.96
C CYS A 138 3.65 6.02 -20.07
N ASP A 139 4.94 6.23 -19.85
CA ASP A 139 5.58 7.53 -20.03
C ASP A 139 5.48 8.00 -21.49
N LEU A 140 5.79 7.13 -22.45
CA LEU A 140 5.76 7.42 -23.89
C LEU A 140 4.34 7.74 -24.40
N LEU A 141 3.34 7.01 -23.90
CA LEU A 141 1.94 7.13 -24.35
C LEU A 141 1.10 8.06 -23.46
N GLU A 142 1.71 8.72 -22.46
CA GLU A 142 1.04 9.59 -21.48
C GLU A 142 -0.11 8.89 -20.73
N VAL A 143 0.08 7.60 -20.46
CA VAL A 143 -0.92 6.79 -19.73
C VAL A 143 -0.79 7.06 -18.23
N PRO A 144 -1.87 7.46 -17.53
CA PRO A 144 -1.81 7.71 -16.10
C PRO A 144 -1.58 6.42 -15.31
N VAL A 145 -0.66 6.49 -14.34
CA VAL A 145 -0.31 5.39 -13.46
C VAL A 145 -0.51 5.79 -12.00
N MET A 146 -1.13 4.88 -11.23
CA MET A 146 -1.12 4.91 -9.77
C MET A 146 -0.22 3.80 -9.23
N ILE A 147 0.63 4.11 -8.25
CA ILE A 147 1.44 3.11 -7.55
C ILE A 147 0.82 2.80 -6.18
N ASP A 148 0.48 1.53 -5.95
CA ASP A 148 0.03 1.03 -4.65
C ASP A 148 1.22 0.57 -3.80
N LEU A 149 1.50 1.30 -2.73
CA LEU A 149 2.57 1.03 -1.76
C LEU A 149 2.01 0.48 -0.43
N SER A 150 0.87 -0.23 -0.46
CA SER A 150 0.22 -0.80 0.74
C SER A 150 1.12 -1.74 1.55
N TYR A 151 2.07 -2.40 0.91
CA TYR A 151 3.02 -3.30 1.56
C TYR A 151 4.39 -2.67 1.85
N TYR A 152 4.56 -1.37 1.64
CA TYR A 152 5.84 -0.67 1.82
C TYR A 152 6.50 -0.96 3.18
N ASN A 153 5.73 -0.96 4.26
CA ASN A 153 6.22 -1.20 5.62
C ASN A 153 6.43 -2.70 5.97
N LEU A 154 6.29 -3.57 4.99
CA LEU A 154 6.46 -5.03 5.11
C LEU A 154 7.57 -5.56 4.22
N VAL A 155 8.18 -4.71 3.40
CA VAL A 155 9.20 -5.09 2.42
C VAL A 155 10.57 -4.57 2.82
N LYS A 156 11.63 -5.26 2.37
CA LYS A 156 13.02 -4.80 2.41
C LYS A 156 13.62 -4.71 1.01
N GLU A 157 14.70 -3.95 0.87
CA GLU A 157 15.48 -3.82 -0.37
C GLU A 157 14.67 -3.27 -1.56
N LEU A 158 13.61 -2.49 -1.26
CA LEU A 158 12.89 -1.78 -2.29
C LEU A 158 13.65 -0.50 -2.66
N ASN A 159 14.19 -0.48 -3.88
CA ASN A 159 14.84 0.70 -4.46
C ASN A 159 14.09 1.05 -5.75
N PHE A 160 13.27 2.11 -5.71
CA PHE A 160 12.37 2.41 -6.81
C PHE A 160 12.33 3.91 -7.14
N ASN A 161 12.32 4.23 -8.45
CA ASN A 161 12.24 5.60 -8.94
C ASN A 161 10.81 5.99 -9.31
N LEU A 162 10.21 6.85 -8.47
CA LEU A 162 8.89 7.44 -8.68
C LEU A 162 8.91 8.67 -9.60
N ASN A 163 10.10 9.13 -10.01
CA ASN A 163 10.24 10.32 -10.84
C ASN A 163 9.99 10.02 -12.33
N ARG A 164 8.75 9.61 -12.64
CA ARG A 164 8.26 9.32 -14.01
C ARG A 164 7.04 10.18 -14.31
N PRO A 165 6.90 10.74 -15.53
CA PRO A 165 5.77 11.60 -15.88
C PRO A 165 4.42 10.89 -15.83
N SER A 166 4.36 9.59 -16.15
CA SER A 166 3.14 8.80 -16.09
C SER A 166 2.62 8.57 -14.67
N ILE A 167 3.50 8.50 -13.64
CA ILE A 167 3.06 8.28 -12.26
C ILE A 167 2.39 9.54 -11.72
N LYS A 168 1.07 9.54 -11.64
CA LYS A 168 0.24 10.68 -11.19
C LYS A 168 0.02 10.68 -9.69
N SER A 169 -0.14 9.49 -9.10
CA SER A 169 -0.41 9.32 -7.67
C SER A 169 0.25 8.08 -7.09
N ILE A 170 0.53 8.14 -5.80
CA ILE A 170 1.01 7.02 -4.99
C ILE A 170 0.17 6.93 -3.72
N THR A 171 0.01 5.74 -3.17
CA THR A 171 -0.79 5.56 -1.95
C THR A 171 -0.14 4.59 -0.98
N PHE A 172 -0.22 4.89 0.32
CA PHE A 172 0.34 4.10 1.41
C PHE A 172 -0.74 3.74 2.42
N SER A 173 -0.55 2.65 3.14
CA SER A 173 -1.47 2.23 4.21
C SER A 173 -0.74 1.66 5.41
N LEU A 174 -1.23 1.95 6.60
CA LEU A 174 -0.82 1.28 7.85
C LEU A 174 -1.62 0.00 8.11
N SER A 175 -2.66 -0.27 7.32
CA SER A 175 -3.65 -1.33 7.60
C SER A 175 -3.07 -2.74 7.61
N LYS A 176 -2.02 -3.04 6.83
CA LYS A 176 -1.42 -4.38 6.79
C LYS A 176 -0.24 -4.55 7.75
N SER A 177 0.43 -3.46 8.04
CA SER A 177 1.66 -3.45 8.83
C SER A 177 1.43 -3.22 10.33
N PHE A 178 0.38 -2.46 10.70
CA PHE A 178 0.12 -2.05 12.07
C PHE A 178 -1.31 -2.39 12.48
N TYR A 179 -1.53 -3.65 12.88
CA TYR A 179 -2.79 -4.09 13.47
C TYR A 179 -3.01 -3.36 14.83
N PRO A 180 -4.19 -2.84 15.19
CA PRO A 180 -5.49 -3.07 14.54
C PRO A 180 -5.87 -2.04 13.45
N LEU A 181 -4.95 -1.27 12.89
CA LEU A 181 -5.26 -0.27 11.87
C LEU A 181 -5.92 -0.85 10.61
N ASP A 182 -5.85 -2.16 10.40
CA ASP A 182 -6.66 -2.88 9.42
C ASP A 182 -8.17 -2.66 9.60
N ARG A 183 -8.61 -2.54 10.86
CA ARG A 183 -10.01 -2.25 11.21
C ARG A 183 -10.36 -0.76 11.13
N LEU A 184 -9.37 0.12 11.30
CA LEU A 184 -9.55 1.57 11.28
C LEU A 184 -9.31 2.19 9.92
N ARG A 185 -8.75 1.45 8.97
CA ARG A 185 -8.52 1.87 7.58
C ARG A 185 -7.80 3.23 7.48
N VAL A 186 -6.51 3.23 7.79
CA VAL A 186 -5.68 4.44 7.81
C VAL A 186 -4.63 4.39 6.69
N GLY A 187 -4.61 5.43 5.87
CA GLY A 187 -3.64 5.57 4.78
C GLY A 187 -3.50 7.02 4.31
N ILE A 188 -2.61 7.24 3.37
CA ILE A 188 -2.45 8.50 2.66
C ILE A 188 -2.38 8.27 1.16
N ARG A 189 -2.93 9.22 0.41
CA ARG A 189 -2.70 9.39 -1.02
C ARG A 189 -1.79 10.61 -1.22
N CYS A 190 -0.81 10.49 -2.12
CA CYS A 190 0.07 11.59 -2.47
C CYS A 190 0.01 11.79 -4.00
N LYS A 191 -0.21 13.03 -4.45
CA LYS A 191 -0.28 13.42 -5.86
C LYS A 191 0.79 14.46 -6.19
N LYS A 192 1.21 14.53 -7.45
CA LYS A 192 2.12 15.59 -7.93
C LYS A 192 1.39 16.92 -8.10
N GLU A 193 0.14 16.85 -8.53
CA GLU A 193 -0.71 18.00 -8.83
C GLU A 193 -1.99 17.94 -7.98
N PHE A 194 -2.47 19.09 -7.57
CA PHE A 194 -3.77 19.22 -6.91
C PHE A 194 -4.88 19.10 -7.95
N THR A 195 -5.91 18.33 -7.67
CA THR A 195 -7.00 18.06 -8.63
C THR A 195 -8.38 18.40 -8.10
N ASP A 196 -8.49 18.82 -6.82
CA ASP A 196 -9.75 19.14 -6.16
C ASP A 196 -10.83 18.04 -6.35
N ASP A 197 -10.38 16.79 -6.24
CA ASP A 197 -11.26 15.64 -6.35
C ASP A 197 -12.00 15.37 -5.03
N PRO A 198 -13.00 14.45 -5.01
CA PRO A 198 -13.76 14.17 -3.79
C PRO A 198 -12.93 13.77 -2.57
N ILE A 199 -11.73 13.15 -2.72
CA ILE A 199 -10.85 12.90 -1.56
C ILE A 199 -10.34 14.22 -0.99
N ASP A 200 -9.93 15.15 -1.84
CA ASP A 200 -9.45 16.46 -1.42
C ASP A 200 -10.57 17.28 -0.76
N ILE A 201 -11.80 17.21 -1.32
CA ILE A 201 -13.00 17.81 -0.72
C ILE A 201 -13.28 17.22 0.66
N PHE A 202 -13.35 15.87 0.81
CA PHE A 202 -13.54 15.25 2.12
C PHE A 202 -12.49 15.67 3.15
N ASN A 203 -11.23 15.80 2.71
CA ASN A 203 -10.16 16.26 3.59
C ASN A 203 -10.33 17.73 3.99
N SER A 204 -10.75 18.61 3.08
CA SER A 204 -10.93 20.05 3.36
C SER A 204 -12.07 20.32 4.33
N PHE A 205 -13.13 19.50 4.30
CA PHE A 205 -14.27 19.58 5.22
C PHE A 205 -14.11 18.71 6.49
N ASP A 206 -12.89 18.22 6.79
CA ASP A 206 -12.63 17.34 7.94
C ASP A 206 -13.46 16.04 7.96
N MET A 207 -13.97 15.61 6.82
CA MET A 207 -14.77 14.39 6.67
C MET A 207 -13.86 13.14 6.57
N PHE A 208 -13.05 12.90 7.59
CA PHE A 208 -12.14 11.78 7.67
C PHE A 208 -12.09 11.20 9.09
N ASN A 209 -11.47 10.02 9.25
CA ASN A 209 -11.36 9.37 10.55
C ASN A 209 -10.27 10.02 11.42
N LYS A 210 -10.63 11.06 12.20
CA LYS A 210 -9.73 11.77 13.12
C LYS A 210 -9.10 10.83 14.17
N ALA A 211 -9.88 9.92 14.73
CA ALA A 211 -9.38 8.95 15.70
C ALA A 211 -8.35 7.99 15.08
N GLY A 212 -8.63 7.52 13.85
CA GLY A 212 -7.70 6.70 13.09
C GLY A 212 -6.39 7.44 12.75
N ALA A 213 -6.48 8.71 12.33
CA ALA A 213 -5.32 9.56 12.08
C ALA A 213 -4.49 9.80 13.36
N SER A 214 -5.16 10.08 14.48
CA SER A 214 -4.51 10.28 15.79
C SER A 214 -3.80 9.02 16.28
N LEU A 215 -4.43 7.85 16.12
CA LEU A 215 -3.80 6.56 16.46
C LEU A 215 -2.62 6.27 15.52
N GLY A 216 -2.80 6.48 14.23
CA GLY A 216 -1.74 6.36 13.23
C GLY A 216 -0.53 7.24 13.58
N LEU A 217 -0.77 8.49 13.96
CA LEU A 217 0.27 9.44 14.39
C LEU A 217 1.04 8.93 15.62
N LYS A 218 0.34 8.37 16.63
CA LYS A 218 1.00 7.77 17.81
C LYS A 218 1.87 6.58 17.42
N ILE A 219 1.38 5.73 16.54
CA ILE A 219 2.10 4.53 16.06
C ILE A 219 3.38 4.92 15.30
N ILE A 220 3.31 5.82 14.32
CA ILE A 220 4.48 6.20 13.53
C ILE A 220 5.53 6.97 14.33
N LYS A 221 5.13 7.64 15.43
CA LYS A 221 6.07 8.24 16.37
C LYS A 221 6.80 7.21 17.25
N LYS A 222 6.20 6.05 17.49
CA LYS A 222 6.77 4.99 18.34
C LYS A 222 7.57 3.96 17.55
N PHE A 223 7.09 3.59 16.36
CA PHE A 223 7.65 2.50 15.56
C PHE A 223 8.22 3.03 14.24
N SER A 224 9.36 2.52 13.82
CA SER A 224 9.97 2.87 12.52
C SER A 224 9.19 2.28 11.35
N PRO A 225 9.34 2.81 10.11
CA PRO A 225 8.75 2.18 8.93
C PRO A 225 9.26 0.75 8.69
N ASP A 226 10.44 0.43 9.19
CA ASP A 226 11.10 -0.87 9.01
C ASP A 226 10.82 -1.86 10.15
N HIS A 227 10.00 -1.48 11.13
CA HIS A 227 9.72 -2.24 12.36
C HIS A 227 9.41 -3.71 12.08
N ASN A 228 8.51 -3.99 11.14
CA ASN A 228 8.07 -5.35 10.86
C ASN A 228 9.20 -6.22 10.26
N GLN A 229 10.01 -5.66 9.38
CA GLN A 229 11.16 -6.36 8.80
C GLN A 229 12.23 -6.64 9.84
N ILE A 230 12.55 -5.65 10.66
CA ILE A 230 13.56 -5.80 11.74
C ILE A 230 13.11 -6.85 12.74
N LYS A 231 11.84 -6.81 13.14
CA LYS A 231 11.32 -7.70 14.18
C LYS A 231 11.07 -9.12 13.71
N PHE A 232 10.51 -9.28 12.53
CA PHE A 232 9.99 -10.57 12.06
C PHE A 232 10.82 -11.21 10.93
N GLY A 233 11.83 -10.52 10.39
CA GLY A 233 12.61 -11.03 9.26
C GLY A 233 13.30 -12.37 9.56
N LYS A 234 13.93 -12.52 10.73
CA LYS A 234 14.54 -13.80 11.13
C LYS A 234 13.50 -14.92 11.24
N LYS A 235 12.37 -14.63 11.90
CA LYS A 235 11.27 -15.59 12.05
C LYS A 235 10.62 -15.98 10.73
N GLN A 236 10.54 -15.07 9.75
CA GLN A 236 10.12 -15.40 8.40
C GLN A 236 11.00 -16.50 7.81
N HIS A 237 12.32 -16.35 7.88
CA HIS A 237 13.27 -17.34 7.36
C HIS A 237 13.13 -18.70 8.06
N GLU A 238 12.98 -18.69 9.39
CA GLU A 238 12.77 -19.92 10.18
C GLU A 238 11.48 -20.66 9.76
N ILE A 239 10.38 -19.92 9.57
CA ILE A 239 9.11 -20.46 9.10
C ILE A 239 9.26 -20.99 7.67
N CYS A 240 9.88 -20.23 6.78
CA CYS A 240 10.08 -20.63 5.40
C CYS A 240 10.91 -21.92 5.32
N SER A 241 12.01 -22.01 6.07
CA SER A 241 12.83 -23.23 6.15
C SER A 241 12.02 -24.43 6.64
N LYS A 242 11.19 -24.25 7.69
CA LYS A 242 10.37 -25.33 8.25
C LYS A 242 9.33 -25.90 7.25
N PHE A 243 8.86 -25.08 6.32
CA PHE A 243 7.80 -25.46 5.37
C PHE A 243 8.29 -25.57 3.93
N ASP A 244 9.59 -25.60 3.68
CA ASP A 244 10.21 -25.62 2.34
C ASP A 244 9.67 -24.51 1.44
N LEU A 245 9.59 -23.29 1.97
CA LEU A 245 9.20 -22.08 1.24
C LEU A 245 10.43 -21.21 0.98
N GLU A 246 10.45 -20.51 -0.15
CA GLU A 246 11.40 -19.44 -0.41
C GLU A 246 10.92 -18.15 0.30
N PRO A 247 11.76 -17.49 1.12
CA PRO A 247 11.35 -16.23 1.77
C PRO A 247 11.27 -15.08 0.76
N SER A 248 10.14 -14.42 0.71
CA SER A 248 9.95 -13.20 -0.07
C SER A 248 10.65 -12.01 0.58
N LYS A 249 10.90 -10.92 -0.17
CA LYS A 249 11.29 -9.62 0.40
C LYS A 249 10.19 -9.00 1.28
N CYS A 250 8.94 -9.39 1.08
CA CYS A 250 7.83 -9.02 1.96
C CYS A 250 7.74 -10.01 3.12
N VAL A 251 7.95 -9.52 4.35
CA VAL A 251 8.09 -10.36 5.58
C VAL A 251 6.89 -11.27 5.85
N ILE A 252 5.72 -10.97 5.32
CA ILE A 252 4.50 -11.77 5.51
C ILE A 252 4.29 -12.84 4.43
N PHE A 253 5.24 -13.02 3.50
CA PHE A 253 5.10 -13.98 2.41
C PHE A 253 6.21 -15.02 2.41
N GLY A 254 5.82 -16.26 2.15
CA GLY A 254 6.67 -17.35 1.67
C GLY A 254 6.17 -17.78 0.30
N LEU A 255 7.08 -18.16 -0.60
CA LEU A 255 6.80 -18.60 -1.95
C LEU A 255 7.01 -20.11 -2.03
N GLY A 256 5.98 -20.84 -2.42
CA GLY A 256 5.98 -22.28 -2.47
C GLY A 256 6.00 -22.85 -3.88
N ASP A 257 6.41 -24.11 -3.99
CA ASP A 257 6.34 -24.91 -5.21
C ASP A 257 4.92 -25.43 -5.50
N GLU A 258 4.77 -26.43 -6.37
CA GLU A 258 3.47 -26.99 -6.77
C GLU A 258 2.65 -27.58 -5.59
N ARG A 259 3.28 -28.00 -4.49
CA ARG A 259 2.58 -28.43 -3.26
C ARG A 259 1.69 -27.35 -2.68
N PHE A 260 2.00 -26.07 -2.96
CA PHE A 260 1.28 -24.89 -2.50
C PHE A 260 0.37 -24.28 -3.57
N LYS A 261 0.08 -24.98 -4.66
CA LYS A 261 -0.75 -24.51 -5.80
C LYS A 261 -2.10 -23.92 -5.40
N ARG A 262 -2.71 -24.42 -4.32
CA ARG A 262 -3.97 -23.85 -3.77
C ARG A 262 -3.87 -22.37 -3.36
N PHE A 263 -2.66 -21.85 -3.17
CA PHE A 263 -2.40 -20.45 -2.84
C PHE A 263 -2.02 -19.60 -4.05
N ASN A 264 -2.03 -20.18 -5.27
CA ASN A 264 -1.80 -19.45 -6.50
C ASN A 264 -2.92 -18.41 -6.73
N ARG A 265 -2.53 -17.25 -7.23
CA ARG A 265 -3.43 -16.13 -7.46
C ARG A 265 -3.64 -15.81 -8.94
N GLY A 266 -3.34 -16.75 -9.80
CA GLY A 266 -3.45 -16.60 -11.26
C GLY A 266 -2.19 -16.02 -11.91
N ALA A 267 -1.07 -15.93 -11.17
CA ALA A 267 0.24 -15.54 -11.67
C ALA A 267 1.27 -16.67 -11.44
N ARG A 268 2.57 -16.34 -11.42
CA ARG A 268 3.65 -17.32 -11.38
C ARG A 268 3.79 -18.02 -10.03
N TRP A 269 3.52 -17.30 -8.91
CA TRP A 269 3.92 -17.76 -7.59
C TRP A 269 2.78 -18.34 -6.75
N ASN A 270 3.11 -19.36 -5.95
CA ASN A 270 2.19 -19.90 -4.94
C ASN A 270 2.49 -19.21 -3.61
N ARG A 271 1.90 -18.04 -3.40
CA ARG A 271 2.18 -17.17 -2.26
C ARG A 271 1.46 -17.59 -0.99
N VAL A 272 2.21 -18.04 0.01
CA VAL A 272 1.71 -18.37 1.35
C VAL A 272 1.78 -17.15 2.27
N CYS A 273 0.68 -16.81 2.95
CA CYS A 273 0.65 -15.72 3.93
C CYS A 273 1.13 -16.22 5.31
N LEU A 274 2.26 -15.72 5.79
CA LEU A 274 2.90 -16.13 7.04
C LEU A 274 2.44 -15.32 8.26
N SER A 275 1.64 -14.24 8.08
CA SER A 275 1.22 -13.36 9.18
C SER A 275 0.71 -14.08 10.43
N PRO A 276 -0.11 -15.16 10.34
CA PRO A 276 -0.58 -15.86 11.54
C PRO A 276 0.51 -16.63 12.30
N LEU A 277 1.61 -16.96 11.63
CA LEU A 277 2.72 -17.71 12.21
C LEU A 277 3.79 -16.81 12.81
N LEU A 278 3.92 -15.58 12.30
CA LEU A 278 4.93 -14.62 12.77
C LEU A 278 4.71 -14.18 14.23
N THR A 279 3.48 -14.25 14.73
CA THR A 279 3.10 -13.75 16.06
C THR A 279 2.65 -14.84 17.03
N LYS A 280 2.85 -16.11 16.65
CA LYS A 280 2.74 -17.28 17.52
C LYS A 280 4.10 -17.58 18.21
#